data_9ed6ecb0a03472a1bc9ec736ba48802a
#
_entry.id   9ed6ecb0a03472a1bc9ec736ba48802a
#
_cell.length_a   1.000
_cell.length_b   1.000
_cell.length_c   1.000
_cell.angle_alpha   90.00
_cell.angle_beta   90.00
_cell.angle_gamma   90.00
#
_symmetry.space_group_name_H-M   'P 1'
#
loop_
_entity.id
_entity.type
_entity.pdbx_description
1 polymer ?
#
loop_
_entity_poly.entity_id
_entity_poly.type
_entity_poly.pdbx_seq_one_letter_code
_entity_poly.pdbx_strand_id
1 'polypeptide(L)'
;MKRVLAFVLVFMLVLSVCAVSVFADGVTLNALFMKQAGYSEDDVVAMTQAFTESTGIQVNPTFVAYEELAPKILTSAASGGYDVILGDCIWPAQFAKAGIVLDVTDRVNELDLDDIYQGALDATKYEGKYYGMPWLNDVKYMFVNMELLKQAGIEAAPTTWDELIADAKACKEQGICEFPIVGCYAQAECLICDYTCIAGSFGGSFVDENNNPTLNSAENVAALDFMAQTLKDGLCNPKSLEMIEDDVLSTFAAGNAVFAINWTYQYASMNDESQSAVVGQGAITPIPGTDKAQSATVNGGMPLMITAGCKNPDEAWDYMLFLASKEMQAKYCANALPIWKSLYTDPSVIETAGADVVAASQVQFDFIENRPMVPYYNELSTSMQTEIQLVLLGQKTAQEALDGLQAIAMDLANS
;
A
#
# COMPACT_ATOMS: atom_id res chain seq x y z
N MET A 1 62.86 59.41 25.23
CA MET A 1 61.84 58.62 25.94
C MET A 1 60.54 58.70 25.21
N LYS A 2 60.31 57.80 24.27
CA LYS A 2 59.02 57.66 23.61
C LYS A 2 58.70 56.15 23.52
N ARG A 3 57.67 55.73 24.23
CA ARG A 3 57.17 54.37 24.22
C ARG A 3 56.39 54.15 22.92
N VAL A 4 56.80 53.14 22.13
CA VAL A 4 56.10 52.68 20.95
C VAL A 4 55.24 51.54 21.41
N LEU A 5 53.92 51.68 21.30
CA LEU A 5 52.92 50.64 21.51
C LEU A 5 52.75 49.85 20.19
N ALA A 6 53.12 48.57 20.18
CA ALA A 6 52.87 47.67 19.06
C ALA A 6 51.48 47.08 19.20
N PHE A 7 50.57 47.40 18.26
CA PHE A 7 49.30 46.68 18.10
C PHE A 7 49.52 45.39 17.30
N VAL A 8 49.33 44.25 17.93
CA VAL A 8 49.26 42.95 17.27
C VAL A 8 47.82 42.75 16.82
N LEU A 9 47.56 42.87 15.54
CA LEU A 9 46.31 42.47 14.90
C LEU A 9 46.33 40.98 14.71
N VAL A 10 45.58 40.24 15.53
CA VAL A 10 45.30 38.82 15.31
C VAL A 10 44.20 38.74 14.23
N PHE A 11 44.59 38.35 13.04
CA PHE A 11 43.68 38.00 11.93
C PHE A 11 43.16 36.58 12.21
N MET A 12 41.96 36.48 12.80
CA MET A 12 41.24 35.23 12.80
C MET A 12 40.74 34.95 11.38
N LEU A 13 41.43 34.05 10.69
CA LEU A 13 40.92 33.42 9.48
C LEU A 13 39.83 32.45 9.91
N VAL A 14 38.57 32.83 9.80
CA VAL A 14 37.45 31.91 9.82
C VAL A 14 37.49 31.16 8.50
N LEU A 15 38.05 29.97 8.49
CA LEU A 15 37.88 28.97 7.43
C LEU A 15 36.42 28.55 7.47
N SER A 16 35.57 29.24 6.69
CA SER A 16 34.29 28.68 6.26
C SER A 16 34.65 27.46 5.38
N VAL A 17 34.52 26.27 5.93
CA VAL A 17 34.44 25.04 5.14
C VAL A 17 33.10 25.13 4.41
N CYS A 18 33.10 25.75 3.24
CA CYS A 18 32.08 25.46 2.26
C CYS A 18 32.23 23.98 1.92
N ALA A 19 31.33 23.16 2.42
CA ALA A 19 31.13 21.85 1.86
C ALA A 19 30.77 22.09 0.38
N VAL A 20 31.76 21.95 -0.50
CA VAL A 20 31.53 21.85 -1.94
C VAL A 20 30.79 20.54 -2.11
N SER A 21 29.50 20.60 -2.26
CA SER A 21 28.72 19.48 -2.79
C SER A 21 29.36 19.14 -4.14
N VAL A 22 30.08 18.03 -4.19
CA VAL A 22 30.58 17.49 -5.47
C VAL A 22 29.31 16.98 -6.17
N PHE A 23 28.75 17.82 -7.04
CA PHE A 23 27.71 17.38 -7.95
C PHE A 23 28.28 16.26 -8.80
N ALA A 24 27.59 15.13 -8.84
CA ALA A 24 27.92 14.01 -9.69
C ALA A 24 27.55 14.36 -11.15
N ASP A 25 28.36 15.22 -11.79
CA ASP A 25 28.15 15.64 -13.16
C ASP A 25 28.16 14.42 -14.11
N GLY A 26 27.01 14.17 -14.73
CA GLY A 26 26.86 13.19 -15.79
C GLY A 26 26.17 11.86 -15.40
N VAL A 27 25.75 11.66 -14.16
CA VAL A 27 24.94 10.49 -13.78
C VAL A 27 23.49 10.72 -14.16
N THR A 28 22.91 9.73 -14.86
CA THR A 28 21.48 9.68 -15.17
C THR A 28 20.93 8.35 -14.74
N LEU A 29 19.88 8.37 -13.93
CA LEU A 29 19.13 7.21 -13.47
C LEU A 29 17.81 7.09 -14.25
N ASN A 30 17.38 5.87 -14.49
CA ASN A 30 16.04 5.58 -15.01
C ASN A 30 15.23 4.93 -13.91
N ALA A 31 14.05 5.48 -13.60
CA ALA A 31 13.20 4.98 -12.52
C ALA A 31 11.82 4.58 -13.06
N LEU A 32 11.25 3.50 -12.51
CA LEU A 32 9.95 2.98 -12.89
C LEU A 32 8.99 3.02 -11.71
N PHE A 33 7.84 3.66 -11.91
CA PHE A 33 6.79 3.86 -10.91
C PHE A 33 5.43 3.41 -11.44
N MET A 34 4.49 3.28 -10.52
CA MET A 34 3.08 3.04 -10.77
C MET A 34 2.35 4.38 -11.00
N LYS A 35 1.27 4.35 -11.80
CA LYS A 35 0.40 5.52 -12.04
C LYS A 35 -0.68 5.70 -10.99
N GLN A 36 -1.23 4.59 -10.49
CA GLN A 36 -2.34 4.57 -9.56
C GLN A 36 -1.84 4.48 -8.13
N ALA A 37 -2.61 5.03 -7.21
CA ALA A 37 -2.43 4.95 -5.76
C ALA A 37 -1.10 5.52 -5.23
N GLY A 38 -1.05 5.78 -3.95
CA GLY A 38 0.13 6.35 -3.33
C GLY A 38 0.43 7.77 -3.83
N TYR A 39 1.70 8.06 -4.07
CA TYR A 39 2.11 9.35 -4.63
C TYR A 39 1.69 9.48 -6.08
N SER A 40 1.08 10.62 -6.44
CA SER A 40 0.70 10.91 -7.83
C SER A 40 1.92 11.04 -8.75
N GLU A 41 1.72 10.92 -10.08
CA GLU A 41 2.79 11.16 -11.06
C GLU A 41 3.41 12.55 -10.86
N ASP A 42 2.59 13.58 -10.63
CA ASP A 42 3.03 14.96 -10.41
C ASP A 42 3.87 15.09 -9.14
N ASP A 43 3.50 14.40 -8.05
CA ASP A 43 4.27 14.38 -6.81
C ASP A 43 5.65 13.75 -7.01
N VAL A 44 5.70 12.59 -7.67
CA VAL A 44 6.97 11.89 -7.96
C VAL A 44 7.85 12.73 -8.88
N VAL A 45 7.28 13.38 -9.90
CA VAL A 45 8.00 14.30 -10.79
C VAL A 45 8.56 15.49 -10.00
N ALA A 46 7.76 16.09 -9.10
CA ALA A 46 8.19 17.22 -8.27
C ALA A 46 9.32 16.84 -7.29
N MET A 47 9.19 15.66 -6.62
CA MET A 47 10.26 15.13 -5.76
C MET A 47 11.55 14.86 -6.56
N THR A 48 11.42 14.26 -7.75
CA THR A 48 12.54 13.94 -8.64
C THR A 48 13.25 15.21 -9.11
N GLN A 49 12.50 16.26 -9.46
CA GLN A 49 13.07 17.54 -9.82
C GLN A 49 13.84 18.18 -8.65
N ALA A 50 13.26 18.15 -7.44
CA ALA A 50 13.93 18.66 -6.25
C ALA A 50 15.24 17.89 -5.94
N PHE A 51 15.25 16.57 -6.12
CA PHE A 51 16.46 15.77 -6.03
C PHE A 51 17.52 16.19 -7.05
N THR A 52 17.12 16.32 -8.31
CA THR A 52 18.03 16.77 -9.39
C THR A 52 18.61 18.16 -9.11
N GLU A 53 17.78 19.10 -8.65
CA GLU A 53 18.23 20.47 -8.30
C GLU A 53 19.23 20.49 -7.15
N SER A 54 19.08 19.56 -6.17
CA SER A 54 19.95 19.51 -4.99
C SER A 54 21.26 18.75 -5.21
N THR A 55 21.28 17.75 -6.13
CA THR A 55 22.42 16.84 -6.30
C THR A 55 23.11 16.96 -7.66
N GLY A 56 22.44 17.47 -8.69
CA GLY A 56 22.91 17.44 -10.09
C GLY A 56 22.68 16.10 -10.79
N ILE A 57 22.25 15.05 -10.08
CA ILE A 57 21.95 13.74 -10.66
C ILE A 57 20.63 13.83 -11.43
N GLN A 58 20.64 13.42 -12.70
CA GLN A 58 19.43 13.39 -13.52
C GLN A 58 18.66 12.10 -13.27
N VAL A 59 17.32 12.18 -13.17
CA VAL A 59 16.47 10.99 -13.07
C VAL A 59 15.34 11.10 -14.09
N ASN A 60 15.10 10.02 -14.83
CA ASN A 60 14.01 9.88 -15.81
C ASN A 60 12.93 8.96 -15.21
N PRO A 61 11.86 9.49 -14.61
CA PRO A 61 10.77 8.67 -14.12
C PRO A 61 9.90 8.19 -15.30
N THR A 62 9.49 6.93 -15.23
CA THR A 62 8.53 6.29 -16.15
C THR A 62 7.37 5.76 -15.32
N PHE A 63 6.14 5.94 -15.78
CA PHE A 63 4.94 5.51 -15.09
C PHE A 63 4.14 4.51 -15.92
N VAL A 64 3.67 3.45 -15.28
CA VAL A 64 2.83 2.41 -15.90
C VAL A 64 1.67 2.04 -14.97
N ALA A 65 0.63 1.40 -15.51
CA ALA A 65 -0.42 0.83 -14.69
C ALA A 65 0.14 -0.29 -13.79
N TYR A 66 -0.49 -0.54 -12.64
CA TYR A 66 -0.04 -1.55 -11.68
C TYR A 66 0.12 -2.92 -12.33
N GLU A 67 -0.85 -3.33 -13.16
CA GLU A 67 -0.85 -4.63 -13.85
C GLU A 67 0.31 -4.79 -14.85
N GLU A 68 0.87 -3.67 -15.33
CA GLU A 68 2.01 -3.66 -16.25
C GLU A 68 3.37 -3.62 -15.51
N LEU A 69 3.37 -3.30 -14.21
CA LEU A 69 4.61 -3.00 -13.47
C LEU A 69 5.51 -4.23 -13.36
N ALA A 70 5.02 -5.35 -12.80
CA ALA A 70 5.81 -6.57 -12.69
C ALA A 70 6.25 -7.16 -14.04
N PRO A 71 5.38 -7.28 -15.07
CA PRO A 71 5.81 -7.71 -16.42
C PRO A 71 6.90 -6.81 -17.01
N LYS A 72 6.82 -5.50 -16.82
CA LYS A 72 7.81 -4.55 -17.33
C LYS A 72 9.13 -4.67 -16.60
N ILE A 73 9.11 -4.84 -15.26
CA ILE A 73 10.33 -5.10 -14.47
C ILE A 73 11.01 -6.38 -14.96
N LEU A 74 10.27 -7.49 -15.04
CA LEU A 74 10.79 -8.79 -15.43
C LEU A 74 11.40 -8.77 -16.85
N THR A 75 10.74 -8.11 -17.80
CA THR A 75 11.23 -8.03 -19.19
C THR A 75 12.43 -7.09 -19.35
N SER A 76 12.52 -6.02 -18.52
CA SER A 76 13.62 -5.06 -18.58
C SER A 76 14.84 -5.46 -17.74
N ALA A 77 14.69 -6.38 -16.78
CA ALA A 77 15.76 -6.79 -15.86
C ALA A 77 17.01 -7.29 -16.62
N ALA A 78 16.82 -8.09 -17.67
CA ALA A 78 17.94 -8.62 -18.48
C ALA A 78 18.66 -7.55 -19.33
N SER A 79 18.00 -6.42 -19.64
CA SER A 79 18.55 -5.33 -20.46
C SER A 79 19.11 -4.17 -19.64
N GLY A 80 18.90 -4.14 -18.32
CA GLY A 80 19.30 -3.02 -17.48
C GLY A 80 18.52 -1.73 -17.79
N GLY A 81 17.22 -1.85 -18.11
CA GLY A 81 16.41 -0.72 -18.58
C GLY A 81 16.08 0.31 -17.48
N TYR A 82 16.08 -0.09 -16.21
CA TYR A 82 15.82 0.77 -15.06
C TYR A 82 16.87 0.55 -13.98
N ASP A 83 17.20 1.62 -13.25
CA ASP A 83 18.12 1.62 -12.13
C ASP A 83 17.35 1.49 -10.79
N VAL A 84 16.24 2.22 -10.67
CA VAL A 84 15.32 2.17 -9.53
C VAL A 84 13.95 1.73 -10.01
N ILE A 85 13.32 0.83 -9.25
CA ILE A 85 11.96 0.35 -9.52
C ILE A 85 11.11 0.44 -8.26
N LEU A 86 9.83 0.76 -8.43
CA LEU A 86 8.84 0.56 -7.41
C LEU A 86 8.48 -0.93 -7.39
N GLY A 87 8.59 -1.57 -6.22
CA GLY A 87 8.13 -2.94 -5.97
C GLY A 87 6.80 -2.96 -5.22
N ASP A 88 6.17 -4.12 -5.15
CA ASP A 88 5.09 -4.42 -4.20
C ASP A 88 5.63 -5.36 -3.12
N CYS A 89 5.08 -5.34 -1.91
CA CYS A 89 5.51 -6.17 -0.77
C CYS A 89 5.55 -7.68 -1.08
N ILE A 90 4.84 -8.12 -2.10
CA ILE A 90 4.79 -9.51 -2.58
C ILE A 90 5.94 -9.89 -3.52
N TRP A 91 6.74 -8.93 -4.02
CA TRP A 91 7.76 -9.21 -5.03
C TRP A 91 9.20 -9.36 -4.53
N PRO A 92 9.62 -8.90 -3.33
CA PRO A 92 10.99 -9.03 -2.86
C PRO A 92 11.53 -10.46 -2.94
N ALA A 93 10.70 -11.45 -2.54
CA ALA A 93 11.08 -12.86 -2.59
C ALA A 93 11.38 -13.35 -4.02
N GLN A 94 10.50 -13.04 -4.96
CA GLN A 94 10.67 -13.43 -6.37
C GLN A 94 11.87 -12.72 -7.00
N PHE A 95 11.98 -11.41 -6.81
CA PHE A 95 13.04 -10.62 -7.44
C PHE A 95 14.41 -10.90 -6.84
N ALA A 96 14.49 -11.16 -5.54
CA ALA A 96 15.72 -11.58 -4.88
C ALA A 96 16.18 -12.96 -5.37
N LYS A 97 15.29 -13.96 -5.38
CA LYS A 97 15.60 -15.32 -5.87
C LYS A 97 16.03 -15.30 -7.34
N ALA A 98 15.45 -14.42 -8.16
CA ALA A 98 15.81 -14.26 -9.58
C ALA A 98 17.04 -13.37 -9.81
N GLY A 99 17.63 -12.77 -8.77
CA GLY A 99 18.79 -11.87 -8.89
C GLY A 99 18.49 -10.57 -9.66
N ILE A 100 17.24 -10.09 -9.62
CA ILE A 100 16.79 -8.88 -10.32
C ILE A 100 17.11 -7.62 -9.52
N VAL A 101 17.11 -7.69 -8.19
CA VAL A 101 17.33 -6.57 -7.28
C VAL A 101 18.53 -6.80 -6.38
N LEU A 102 19.12 -5.72 -5.89
CA LEU A 102 20.27 -5.78 -4.97
C LEU A 102 19.82 -6.01 -3.52
N ASP A 103 20.63 -6.75 -2.78
CA ASP A 103 20.59 -6.78 -1.32
C ASP A 103 21.08 -5.41 -0.79
N VAL A 104 20.22 -4.71 -0.07
CA VAL A 104 20.52 -3.38 0.50
C VAL A 104 20.46 -3.39 2.02
N THR A 105 20.63 -4.57 2.64
CA THR A 105 20.51 -4.79 4.08
C THR A 105 21.40 -3.86 4.87
N ASP A 106 22.69 -3.74 4.50
CA ASP A 106 23.62 -2.88 5.23
C ASP A 106 23.18 -1.41 5.21
N ARG A 107 22.64 -0.95 4.09
CA ARG A 107 22.15 0.42 3.92
C ARG A 107 20.88 0.69 4.73
N VAL A 108 19.93 -0.25 4.73
CA VAL A 108 18.68 -0.13 5.52
C VAL A 108 18.99 -0.17 7.01
N ASN A 109 19.95 -0.96 7.46
CA ASN A 109 20.36 -1.04 8.87
C ASN A 109 21.00 0.26 9.40
N GLU A 110 21.40 1.20 8.53
CA GLU A 110 21.88 2.53 8.93
C GLU A 110 20.73 3.51 9.24
N LEU A 111 19.49 3.16 8.92
CA LEU A 111 18.31 3.99 9.18
C LEU A 111 17.84 3.85 10.64
N ASP A 112 17.05 4.80 11.09
CA ASP A 112 16.31 4.72 12.35
C ASP A 112 15.11 3.76 12.21
N LEU A 113 15.37 2.45 12.30
CA LEU A 113 14.36 1.41 12.10
C LEU A 113 13.24 1.46 13.15
N ASP A 114 13.51 2.00 14.34
CA ASP A 114 12.54 2.13 15.42
C ASP A 114 11.45 3.17 15.07
N ASP A 115 11.79 4.16 14.24
CA ASP A 115 10.85 5.17 13.74
C ASP A 115 10.09 4.73 12.47
N ILE A 116 10.44 3.59 11.86
CA ILE A 116 9.72 3.06 10.69
C ILE A 116 8.64 2.07 11.15
N TYR A 117 7.45 2.12 10.51
CA TYR A 117 6.42 1.14 10.73
C TYR A 117 6.86 -0.26 10.29
N GLN A 118 6.55 -1.26 11.13
CA GLN A 118 7.00 -2.64 10.89
C GLN A 118 6.46 -3.20 9.56
N GLY A 119 5.19 -2.90 9.21
CA GLY A 119 4.60 -3.31 7.94
C GLY A 119 5.37 -2.80 6.72
N ALA A 120 5.86 -1.55 6.76
CA ALA A 120 6.67 -0.97 5.71
C ALA A 120 8.07 -1.64 5.61
N LEU A 121 8.68 -2.01 6.74
CA LEU A 121 9.92 -2.78 6.75
C LEU A 121 9.71 -4.20 6.21
N ASP A 122 8.64 -4.86 6.62
CA ASP A 122 8.32 -6.23 6.18
C ASP A 122 8.08 -6.30 4.68
N ALA A 123 7.47 -5.26 4.09
CA ALA A 123 7.28 -5.12 2.65
C ALA A 123 8.57 -5.17 1.81
N THR A 124 9.74 -5.08 2.45
CA THR A 124 11.05 -5.07 1.77
C THR A 124 11.86 -6.34 2.00
N LYS A 125 11.37 -7.26 2.86
CA LYS A 125 12.17 -8.38 3.38
C LYS A 125 11.96 -9.67 2.60
N TYR A 126 13.05 -10.42 2.47
CA TYR A 126 13.06 -11.83 2.12
C TYR A 126 14.24 -12.53 2.79
N GLU A 127 14.00 -13.69 3.44
CA GLU A 127 15.03 -14.48 4.14
C GLU A 127 15.93 -13.66 5.08
N GLY A 128 15.34 -12.74 5.84
CA GLY A 128 16.04 -11.90 6.81
C GLY A 128 16.86 -10.75 6.21
N LYS A 129 16.78 -10.52 4.92
CA LYS A 129 17.47 -9.46 4.20
C LYS A 129 16.50 -8.43 3.66
N TYR A 130 16.97 -7.20 3.46
CA TYR A 130 16.24 -6.12 2.85
C TYR A 130 16.62 -5.97 1.38
N TYR A 131 15.62 -5.90 0.49
CA TYR A 131 15.80 -5.75 -0.95
C TYR A 131 15.24 -4.43 -1.50
N GLY A 132 14.90 -3.51 -0.61
CA GLY A 132 14.43 -2.18 -0.97
C GLY A 132 14.40 -1.22 0.21
N MET A 133 14.27 0.07 -0.11
CA MET A 133 13.95 1.13 0.84
C MET A 133 12.43 1.16 1.03
N PRO A 134 11.90 1.05 2.26
CA PRO A 134 10.49 1.30 2.50
C PRO A 134 10.10 2.70 1.98
N TRP A 135 8.96 2.80 1.27
CA TRP A 135 8.54 4.08 0.72
C TRP A 135 7.05 4.37 0.88
N LEU A 136 6.17 3.46 0.44
CA LEU A 136 4.74 3.55 0.73
C LEU A 136 4.41 2.73 1.97
N ASN A 137 3.64 3.31 2.87
CA ASN A 137 3.06 2.64 4.02
C ASN A 137 1.54 2.73 3.88
N ASP A 138 0.97 1.79 3.16
CA ASP A 138 -0.46 1.80 2.84
C ASP A 138 -1.13 0.51 3.30
N VAL A 139 -2.40 0.63 3.68
CA VAL A 139 -3.29 -0.47 4.04
C VAL A 139 -4.69 -0.13 3.56
N LYS A 140 -5.59 -1.12 3.49
CA LYS A 140 -7.00 -0.86 3.19
C LYS A 140 -7.78 -0.49 4.46
N TYR A 141 -8.83 0.29 4.26
CA TYR A 141 -9.75 0.76 5.29
C TYR A 141 -11.20 0.49 4.88
N MET A 142 -12.10 0.55 5.84
CA MET A 142 -13.53 0.65 5.57
C MET A 142 -13.91 2.11 5.38
N PHE A 143 -14.45 2.45 4.23
CA PHE A 143 -15.10 3.73 3.94
C PHE A 143 -16.60 3.59 4.13
N VAL A 144 -17.20 4.52 4.86
CA VAL A 144 -18.60 4.47 5.26
C VAL A 144 -19.31 5.77 4.88
N ASN A 145 -20.38 5.69 4.11
CA ASN A 145 -21.22 6.84 3.83
C ASN A 145 -22.18 7.07 5.03
N MET A 146 -21.76 7.96 5.92
CA MET A 146 -22.49 8.26 7.17
C MET A 146 -23.84 8.95 6.92
N GLU A 147 -23.99 9.67 5.82
CA GLU A 147 -25.28 10.32 5.48
C GLU A 147 -26.32 9.25 5.09
N LEU A 148 -25.95 8.24 4.32
CA LEU A 148 -26.85 7.12 4.01
C LEU A 148 -27.21 6.29 5.24
N LEU A 149 -26.24 6.04 6.16
CA LEU A 149 -26.51 5.37 7.43
C LEU A 149 -27.49 6.18 8.29
N LYS A 150 -27.29 7.49 8.38
CA LYS A 150 -28.15 8.37 9.13
C LYS A 150 -29.59 8.40 8.59
N GLN A 151 -29.77 8.34 7.26
CA GLN A 151 -31.09 8.19 6.64
C GLN A 151 -31.77 6.88 7.05
N ALA A 152 -31.01 5.82 7.34
CA ALA A 152 -31.51 4.56 7.89
C ALA A 152 -31.74 4.59 9.42
N GLY A 153 -31.44 5.72 10.08
CA GLY A 153 -31.52 5.88 11.55
C GLY A 153 -30.33 5.30 12.30
N ILE A 154 -29.18 5.14 11.64
CA ILE A 154 -27.95 4.59 12.20
C ILE A 154 -26.94 5.72 12.39
N GLU A 155 -26.46 5.92 13.64
CA GLU A 155 -25.63 7.08 14.00
C GLU A 155 -24.13 6.77 14.05
N ALA A 156 -23.73 5.50 14.02
CA ALA A 156 -22.32 5.07 14.13
C ALA A 156 -21.94 4.11 13.02
N ALA A 157 -20.67 4.16 12.58
CA ALA A 157 -20.12 3.16 11.69
C ALA A 157 -20.02 1.78 12.37
N PRO A 158 -20.24 0.68 11.66
CA PRO A 158 -20.12 -0.67 12.19
C PRO A 158 -18.67 -1.00 12.56
N THR A 159 -18.49 -1.76 13.65
CA THR A 159 -17.19 -2.27 14.09
C THR A 159 -17.05 -3.78 13.88
N THR A 160 -18.14 -4.45 13.60
CA THR A 160 -18.18 -5.88 13.28
C THR A 160 -18.87 -6.13 11.94
N TRP A 161 -18.54 -7.27 11.31
CA TRP A 161 -19.22 -7.68 10.08
C TRP A 161 -20.71 -7.94 10.28
N ASP A 162 -21.11 -8.42 11.45
CA ASP A 162 -22.54 -8.63 11.78
C ASP A 162 -23.30 -7.31 11.83
N GLU A 163 -22.70 -6.26 12.44
CA GLU A 163 -23.26 -4.91 12.43
C GLU A 163 -23.36 -4.37 10.99
N LEU A 164 -22.27 -4.49 10.20
CA LEU A 164 -22.25 -4.03 8.82
C LEU A 164 -23.37 -4.69 7.98
N ILE A 165 -23.57 -5.99 8.13
CA ILE A 165 -24.65 -6.72 7.42
C ILE A 165 -26.03 -6.27 7.87
N ALA A 166 -26.22 -6.00 9.18
CA ALA A 166 -27.49 -5.48 9.70
C ALA A 166 -27.78 -4.08 9.13
N ASP A 167 -26.79 -3.21 9.10
CA ASP A 167 -26.86 -1.84 8.58
C ASP A 167 -27.12 -1.83 7.07
N ALA A 168 -26.41 -2.70 6.33
CA ALA A 168 -26.61 -2.87 4.89
C ALA A 168 -28.03 -3.32 4.56
N LYS A 169 -28.57 -4.29 5.31
CA LYS A 169 -29.96 -4.72 5.16
C LYS A 169 -30.95 -3.59 5.45
N ALA A 170 -30.74 -2.83 6.53
CA ALA A 170 -31.59 -1.70 6.88
C ALA A 170 -31.61 -0.63 5.75
N CYS A 171 -30.44 -0.26 5.20
CA CYS A 171 -30.37 0.68 4.09
C CYS A 171 -31.08 0.17 2.83
N LYS A 172 -30.94 -1.12 2.50
CA LYS A 172 -31.59 -1.75 1.36
C LYS A 172 -33.11 -1.84 1.53
N GLU A 173 -33.58 -2.34 2.66
CA GLU A 173 -35.00 -2.54 2.94
C GLU A 173 -35.78 -1.21 2.96
N GLN A 174 -35.14 -0.11 3.40
CA GLN A 174 -35.71 1.23 3.37
C GLN A 174 -35.60 1.92 2.01
N GLY A 175 -34.97 1.28 1.01
CA GLY A 175 -34.77 1.84 -0.33
C GLY A 175 -33.79 2.99 -0.40
N ILE A 176 -32.90 3.13 0.59
CA ILE A 176 -31.88 4.18 0.67
C ILE A 176 -30.74 3.89 -0.31
N CYS A 177 -30.29 2.63 -0.37
CA CYS A 177 -29.26 2.18 -1.30
C CYS A 177 -29.60 0.78 -1.84
N GLU A 178 -29.58 0.63 -3.17
CA GLU A 178 -29.90 -0.65 -3.81
C GLU A 178 -28.88 -1.75 -3.48
N PHE A 179 -27.58 -1.40 -3.53
CA PHE A 179 -26.47 -2.27 -3.21
C PHE A 179 -25.56 -1.58 -2.19
N PRO A 180 -25.80 -1.75 -0.89
CA PRO A 180 -25.08 -1.03 0.15
C PRO A 180 -23.56 -1.31 0.20
N ILE A 181 -23.09 -2.46 -0.30
CA ILE A 181 -21.69 -2.86 -0.29
C ILE A 181 -21.15 -2.83 -1.71
N VAL A 182 -19.93 -2.33 -1.88
CA VAL A 182 -19.14 -2.43 -3.11
C VAL A 182 -17.74 -2.94 -2.77
N GLY A 183 -17.17 -3.82 -3.58
CA GLY A 183 -15.85 -4.41 -3.38
C GLY A 183 -15.06 -4.59 -4.69
N CYS A 184 -13.76 -4.78 -4.57
CA CYS A 184 -12.83 -5.03 -5.69
C CYS A 184 -12.77 -6.52 -5.99
N TYR A 185 -13.73 -7.07 -6.74
CA TYR A 185 -13.86 -8.50 -6.97
C TYR A 185 -13.55 -8.92 -8.41
N ALA A 186 -12.99 -8.04 -9.22
CA ALA A 186 -12.44 -8.41 -10.53
C ALA A 186 -11.34 -9.48 -10.37
N GLN A 187 -11.15 -10.31 -11.40
CA GLN A 187 -10.06 -11.29 -11.43
C GLN A 187 -8.70 -10.60 -11.58
N ALA A 188 -8.25 -9.95 -10.52
CA ALA A 188 -7.02 -9.17 -10.39
C ALA A 188 -6.50 -9.24 -8.95
N GLU A 189 -5.33 -8.67 -8.68
CA GLU A 189 -4.72 -8.66 -7.34
C GLU A 189 -5.60 -7.96 -6.29
N CYS A 190 -6.40 -6.99 -6.70
CA CYS A 190 -7.33 -6.27 -5.83
C CYS A 190 -8.32 -7.20 -5.10
N LEU A 191 -8.78 -8.28 -5.75
CA LEU A 191 -9.61 -9.31 -5.13
C LEU A 191 -8.87 -10.01 -3.97
N ILE A 192 -7.59 -10.32 -4.18
CA ILE A 192 -6.78 -10.97 -3.14
C ILE A 192 -6.56 -10.01 -1.97
N CYS A 193 -6.38 -8.72 -2.24
CA CYS A 193 -6.28 -7.70 -1.20
C CYS A 193 -7.56 -7.61 -0.36
N ASP A 194 -8.74 -7.55 -0.96
CA ASP A 194 -10.01 -7.52 -0.23
C ASP A 194 -10.23 -8.82 0.55
N TYR A 195 -9.93 -9.97 -0.08
CA TYR A 195 -10.05 -11.27 0.59
C TYR A 195 -9.07 -11.41 1.76
N THR A 196 -7.84 -10.88 1.66
CA THR A 196 -6.88 -10.85 2.78
C THR A 196 -7.44 -10.09 3.99
N CYS A 197 -8.04 -8.92 3.76
CA CYS A 197 -8.67 -8.15 4.83
C CYS A 197 -9.78 -8.94 5.52
N ILE A 198 -10.67 -9.55 4.73
CA ILE A 198 -11.81 -10.29 5.26
C ILE A 198 -11.34 -11.59 5.93
N ALA A 199 -10.45 -12.36 5.30
CA ALA A 199 -9.92 -13.60 5.87
C ALA A 199 -9.22 -13.36 7.22
N GLY A 200 -8.36 -12.35 7.31
CA GLY A 200 -7.71 -11.97 8.56
C GLY A 200 -8.71 -11.57 9.65
N SER A 201 -9.78 -10.82 9.31
CA SER A 201 -10.82 -10.45 10.27
C SER A 201 -11.65 -11.65 10.78
N PHE A 202 -11.66 -12.77 10.05
CA PHE A 202 -12.19 -14.06 10.47
C PHE A 202 -11.17 -14.92 11.23
N GLY A 203 -9.93 -14.43 11.41
CA GLY A 203 -8.84 -15.15 12.08
C GLY A 203 -8.07 -16.10 11.15
N GLY A 204 -8.27 -15.98 9.84
CA GLY A 204 -7.59 -16.77 8.82
C GLY A 204 -6.26 -16.15 8.38
N SER A 205 -5.40 -16.97 7.78
CA SER A 205 -4.16 -16.56 7.12
C SER A 205 -3.86 -17.48 5.96
N PHE A 206 -3.10 -17.02 4.97
CA PHE A 206 -2.78 -17.84 3.79
C PHE A 206 -1.54 -18.70 3.97
N VAL A 207 -0.71 -18.35 4.95
CA VAL A 207 0.47 -19.13 5.36
C VAL A 207 0.57 -19.15 6.88
N ASP A 208 1.21 -20.17 7.43
CA ASP A 208 1.59 -20.21 8.85
C ASP A 208 2.87 -19.39 9.13
N GLU A 209 3.33 -19.37 10.38
CA GLU A 209 4.54 -18.69 10.82
C GLU A 209 5.85 -19.22 10.14
N ASN A 210 5.80 -20.38 9.52
CA ASN A 210 6.89 -21.00 8.77
C ASN A 210 6.73 -20.85 7.25
N ASN A 211 5.80 -20.02 6.78
CA ASN A 211 5.39 -19.85 5.38
C ASN A 211 4.83 -21.11 4.72
N ASN A 212 4.33 -22.09 5.49
CA ASN A 212 3.59 -23.20 4.90
C ASN A 212 2.16 -22.76 4.52
N PRO A 213 1.65 -23.14 3.36
CA PRO A 213 0.29 -22.79 2.94
C PRO A 213 -0.81 -23.28 3.91
N THR A 214 -1.76 -22.38 4.22
CA THR A 214 -2.92 -22.63 5.09
C THR A 214 -4.24 -22.16 4.46
N LEU A 215 -4.31 -22.16 3.13
CA LEU A 215 -5.38 -21.55 2.36
C LEU A 215 -6.77 -22.13 2.66
N ASN A 216 -6.87 -23.42 3.00
CA ASN A 216 -8.14 -24.11 3.25
C ASN A 216 -8.53 -24.21 4.74
N SER A 217 -8.02 -23.30 5.57
CA SER A 217 -8.46 -23.22 6.97
C SER A 217 -9.96 -22.94 7.07
N ALA A 218 -10.58 -23.33 8.18
CA ALA A 218 -12.01 -23.10 8.40
C ALA A 218 -12.35 -21.61 8.41
N GLU A 219 -11.42 -20.77 8.88
CA GLU A 219 -11.53 -19.33 8.94
C GLU A 219 -11.52 -18.72 7.53
N ASN A 220 -10.60 -19.16 6.67
CA ASN A 220 -10.54 -18.72 5.26
C ASN A 220 -11.80 -19.15 4.50
N VAL A 221 -12.29 -20.37 4.72
CA VAL A 221 -13.54 -20.85 4.11
C VAL A 221 -14.72 -19.99 4.55
N ALA A 222 -14.83 -19.68 5.86
CA ALA A 222 -15.90 -18.84 6.39
C ALA A 222 -15.86 -17.42 5.82
N ALA A 223 -14.68 -16.85 5.66
CA ALA A 223 -14.49 -15.52 5.04
C ALA A 223 -14.95 -15.50 3.57
N LEU A 224 -14.59 -16.52 2.79
CA LEU A 224 -15.01 -16.61 1.39
C LEU A 224 -16.50 -16.87 1.23
N ASP A 225 -17.08 -17.72 2.09
CA ASP A 225 -18.53 -17.93 2.15
C ASP A 225 -19.27 -16.63 2.52
N PHE A 226 -18.72 -15.82 3.44
CA PHE A 226 -19.26 -14.51 3.79
C PHE A 226 -19.30 -13.58 2.58
N MET A 227 -18.21 -13.46 1.81
CA MET A 227 -18.18 -12.65 0.59
C MET A 227 -19.22 -13.11 -0.42
N ALA A 228 -19.28 -14.41 -0.70
CA ALA A 228 -20.26 -14.99 -1.63
C ALA A 228 -21.70 -14.76 -1.16
N GLN A 229 -21.96 -14.84 0.15
CA GLN A 229 -23.29 -14.63 0.71
C GLN A 229 -23.75 -13.16 0.57
N THR A 230 -22.85 -12.15 0.69
CA THR A 230 -23.23 -10.74 0.47
C THR A 230 -23.73 -10.49 -0.96
N LEU A 231 -23.11 -11.12 -1.96
CA LEU A 231 -23.54 -11.07 -3.36
C LEU A 231 -24.89 -11.78 -3.55
N LYS A 232 -25.03 -12.99 -2.99
CA LYS A 232 -26.25 -13.79 -3.10
C LYS A 232 -27.47 -13.11 -2.46
N ASP A 233 -27.26 -12.43 -1.33
CA ASP A 233 -28.31 -11.65 -0.63
C ASP A 233 -28.60 -10.33 -1.34
N GLY A 234 -27.83 -9.97 -2.37
CA GLY A 234 -27.93 -8.71 -3.09
C GLY A 234 -27.58 -7.50 -2.25
N LEU A 235 -26.76 -7.67 -1.21
CA LEU A 235 -26.21 -6.59 -0.41
C LEU A 235 -24.97 -5.98 -1.07
N CYS A 236 -24.12 -6.81 -1.67
CA CYS A 236 -23.01 -6.38 -2.48
C CYS A 236 -23.44 -6.15 -3.92
N ASN A 237 -22.93 -5.08 -4.54
CA ASN A 237 -23.17 -4.76 -5.94
C ASN A 237 -22.66 -5.90 -6.84
N PRO A 238 -23.49 -6.51 -7.68
CA PRO A 238 -23.06 -7.61 -8.54
C PRO A 238 -21.99 -7.19 -9.56
N LYS A 239 -21.90 -5.90 -9.91
CA LYS A 239 -20.81 -5.37 -10.74
C LYS A 239 -19.44 -5.41 -10.05
N SER A 240 -19.40 -5.58 -8.73
CA SER A 240 -18.13 -5.78 -7.99
C SER A 240 -17.28 -6.90 -8.57
N LEU A 241 -17.90 -7.91 -9.19
CA LEU A 241 -17.21 -9.00 -9.90
C LEU A 241 -16.33 -8.55 -11.09
N GLU A 242 -16.52 -7.32 -11.56
CA GLU A 242 -15.76 -6.72 -12.67
C GLU A 242 -15.01 -5.45 -12.23
N MET A 243 -15.16 -5.01 -10.95
CA MET A 243 -14.60 -3.76 -10.43
C MET A 243 -13.20 -3.96 -9.86
N ILE A 244 -12.34 -3.00 -10.17
CA ILE A 244 -11.07 -2.74 -9.49
C ILE A 244 -11.24 -1.53 -8.54
N GLU A 245 -10.16 -1.11 -7.87
CA GLU A 245 -10.18 -0.06 -6.85
C GLU A 245 -10.78 1.27 -7.33
N ASP A 246 -10.45 1.69 -8.56
CA ASP A 246 -10.95 2.95 -9.14
C ASP A 246 -12.46 2.90 -9.41
N ASP A 247 -13.00 1.73 -9.75
CA ASP A 247 -14.44 1.54 -9.94
C ASP A 247 -15.19 1.58 -8.61
N VAL A 248 -14.59 1.00 -7.55
CA VAL A 248 -15.10 1.05 -6.18
C VAL A 248 -15.12 2.48 -5.67
N LEU A 249 -14.00 3.22 -5.83
CA LEU A 249 -13.93 4.65 -5.52
C LEU A 249 -15.02 5.44 -6.24
N SER A 250 -15.14 5.27 -7.56
CA SER A 250 -16.11 5.99 -8.38
C SER A 250 -17.56 5.70 -7.95
N THR A 251 -17.85 4.44 -7.60
CA THR A 251 -19.18 4.01 -7.11
C THR A 251 -19.50 4.66 -5.76
N PHE A 252 -18.54 4.66 -4.83
CA PHE A 252 -18.69 5.29 -3.51
C PHE A 252 -18.80 6.81 -3.61
N ALA A 253 -17.92 7.46 -4.38
CA ALA A 253 -17.90 8.90 -4.57
C ALA A 253 -19.18 9.42 -5.26
N ALA A 254 -19.85 8.60 -6.07
CA ALA A 254 -21.16 8.92 -6.64
C ALA A 254 -22.32 8.76 -5.66
N GLY A 255 -22.09 8.29 -4.42
CA GLY A 255 -23.13 8.03 -3.42
C GLY A 255 -23.94 6.76 -3.64
N ASN A 256 -23.43 5.82 -4.43
CA ASN A 256 -24.11 4.59 -4.81
C ASN A 256 -23.72 3.37 -3.94
N ALA A 257 -22.99 3.59 -2.85
CA ALA A 257 -22.66 2.56 -1.86
C ALA A 257 -22.63 3.18 -0.45
N VAL A 258 -22.93 2.37 0.55
CA VAL A 258 -22.80 2.72 1.97
C VAL A 258 -21.41 2.33 2.48
N PHE A 259 -20.91 1.17 2.07
CA PHE A 259 -19.65 0.57 2.53
C PHE A 259 -18.75 0.21 1.36
N ALA A 260 -17.46 0.57 1.49
CA ALA A 260 -16.42 0.21 0.53
C ALA A 260 -15.11 -0.10 1.27
N ILE A 261 -14.41 -1.16 0.88
CA ILE A 261 -13.01 -1.39 1.29
C ILE A 261 -12.13 -0.80 0.19
N ASN A 262 -11.20 0.10 0.57
CA ASN A 262 -10.25 0.65 -0.38
C ASN A 262 -9.00 1.20 0.34
N TRP A 263 -8.01 1.65 -0.44
CA TRP A 263 -6.75 2.22 0.01
C TRP A 263 -6.90 3.67 0.49
N THR A 264 -5.86 4.18 1.14
CA THR A 264 -5.80 5.53 1.73
C THR A 264 -6.23 6.63 0.75
N TYR A 265 -5.85 6.55 -0.53
CA TYR A 265 -6.13 7.60 -1.53
C TYR A 265 -7.63 7.87 -1.74
N GLN A 266 -8.51 6.92 -1.42
CA GLN A 266 -9.95 7.13 -1.50
C GLN A 266 -10.42 8.27 -0.59
N TYR A 267 -9.75 8.50 0.55
CA TYR A 267 -10.15 9.56 1.47
C TYR A 267 -10.04 10.96 0.84
N ALA A 268 -8.91 11.25 0.20
CA ALA A 268 -8.74 12.53 -0.49
C ALA A 268 -9.73 12.66 -1.66
N SER A 269 -9.89 11.61 -2.47
CA SER A 269 -10.77 11.61 -3.64
C SER A 269 -12.25 11.74 -3.27
N MET A 270 -12.72 11.09 -2.19
CA MET A 270 -14.12 11.21 -1.76
C MET A 270 -14.46 12.59 -1.19
N ASN A 271 -13.44 13.37 -0.78
CA ASN A 271 -13.59 14.73 -0.26
C ASN A 271 -13.23 15.82 -1.28
N ASP A 272 -12.91 15.47 -2.53
CA ASP A 272 -12.67 16.41 -3.62
C ASP A 272 -13.98 16.77 -4.33
N GLU A 273 -14.39 18.04 -4.22
CA GLU A 273 -15.63 18.55 -4.83
C GLU A 273 -15.70 18.37 -6.36
N SER A 274 -14.55 18.21 -7.03
CA SER A 274 -14.48 17.98 -8.47
C SER A 274 -14.77 16.53 -8.87
N GLN A 275 -14.68 15.57 -7.93
CA GLN A 275 -14.74 14.13 -8.19
C GLN A 275 -15.86 13.43 -7.42
N SER A 276 -16.37 14.03 -6.35
CA SER A 276 -17.25 13.36 -5.39
C SER A 276 -18.55 14.11 -5.12
N ALA A 277 -19.65 13.37 -5.07
CA ALA A 277 -20.95 13.85 -4.62
C ALA A 277 -21.15 13.67 -3.09
N VAL A 278 -20.23 13.00 -2.41
CA VAL A 278 -20.32 12.65 -0.97
C VAL A 278 -19.32 13.41 -0.10
N VAL A 279 -18.86 14.56 -0.56
CA VAL A 279 -17.91 15.42 0.17
C VAL A 279 -18.43 15.71 1.59
N GLY A 280 -17.61 15.41 2.60
CA GLY A 280 -17.95 15.59 4.02
C GLY A 280 -19.01 14.62 4.57
N GLN A 281 -19.43 13.61 3.80
CA GLN A 281 -20.42 12.61 4.21
C GLN A 281 -19.78 11.25 4.52
N GLY A 282 -18.54 11.03 4.09
CA GLY A 282 -17.81 9.78 4.29
C GLY A 282 -16.98 9.78 5.57
N ALA A 283 -16.91 8.63 6.22
CA ALA A 283 -15.95 8.33 7.27
C ALA A 283 -14.94 7.28 6.78
N ILE A 284 -13.73 7.32 7.33
CA ILE A 284 -12.72 6.26 7.21
C ILE A 284 -12.60 5.60 8.58
N THR A 285 -12.68 4.28 8.63
CA THR A 285 -12.62 3.50 9.87
C THR A 285 -11.75 2.25 9.67
N PRO A 286 -11.26 1.63 10.75
CA PRO A 286 -10.72 0.29 10.66
C PRO A 286 -11.72 -0.68 10.01
N ILE A 287 -11.19 -1.70 9.33
CA ILE A 287 -12.03 -2.77 8.76
C ILE A 287 -12.74 -3.51 9.90
N PRO A 288 -14.04 -3.79 9.77
CA PRO A 288 -14.80 -4.50 10.80
C PRO A 288 -14.20 -5.87 11.12
N GLY A 289 -14.33 -6.29 12.38
CA GLY A 289 -13.86 -7.58 12.85
C GLY A 289 -14.96 -8.61 13.08
N THR A 290 -14.54 -9.70 13.71
CA THR A 290 -15.40 -10.78 14.24
C THR A 290 -15.06 -11.05 15.70
N ASP A 291 -15.61 -12.14 16.26
CA ASP A 291 -15.20 -12.66 17.58
C ASP A 291 -13.76 -13.27 17.55
N LYS A 292 -13.17 -13.43 16.38
CA LYS A 292 -11.81 -14.00 16.17
C LYS A 292 -10.73 -12.91 16.13
N ALA A 293 -11.02 -11.81 15.45
CA ALA A 293 -10.10 -10.69 15.32
C ALA A 293 -10.87 -9.37 15.35
N GLN A 294 -10.36 -8.38 16.09
CA GLN A 294 -10.98 -7.07 16.21
C GLN A 294 -11.01 -6.33 14.86
N SER A 295 -10.02 -6.51 14.03
CA SER A 295 -9.87 -5.96 12.68
C SER A 295 -8.82 -6.78 11.94
N ALA A 296 -8.73 -6.60 10.62
CA ALA A 296 -7.58 -7.01 9.81
C ALA A 296 -7.51 -6.16 8.56
N THR A 297 -6.31 -5.93 8.06
CA THR A 297 -6.10 -5.24 6.79
C THR A 297 -4.90 -5.81 6.05
N VAL A 298 -4.91 -5.70 4.73
CA VAL A 298 -3.81 -6.14 3.89
C VAL A 298 -2.64 -5.15 3.95
N ASN A 299 -1.41 -5.67 4.03
CA ASN A 299 -0.21 -4.88 3.80
C ASN A 299 -0.14 -4.45 2.33
N GLY A 300 -0.17 -3.15 2.09
CA GLY A 300 0.01 -2.50 0.79
C GLY A 300 1.34 -1.74 0.68
N GLY A 301 2.29 -2.04 1.53
CA GLY A 301 3.62 -1.40 1.51
C GLY A 301 4.33 -1.63 0.19
N MET A 302 4.88 -0.57 -0.40
CA MET A 302 5.61 -0.64 -1.67
C MET A 302 7.02 -0.07 -1.50
N PRO A 303 8.06 -0.91 -1.63
CA PRO A 303 9.45 -0.48 -1.55
C PRO A 303 9.95 0.12 -2.86
N LEU A 304 10.93 1.01 -2.77
CA LEU A 304 11.83 1.35 -3.85
C LEU A 304 13.00 0.35 -3.86
N MET A 305 13.35 -0.19 -5.01
CA MET A 305 14.37 -1.23 -5.15
C MET A 305 15.41 -0.83 -6.20
N ILE A 306 16.68 -1.17 -5.94
CA ILE A 306 17.77 -0.99 -6.93
C ILE A 306 17.87 -2.27 -7.76
N THR A 307 17.84 -2.14 -9.08
CA THR A 307 18.03 -3.31 -9.96
C THR A 307 19.47 -3.79 -9.96
N ALA A 308 19.69 -5.09 -10.15
CA ALA A 308 21.03 -5.68 -10.24
C ALA A 308 21.82 -5.16 -11.47
N GLY A 309 21.13 -4.59 -12.48
CA GLY A 309 21.74 -3.97 -13.66
C GLY A 309 22.19 -2.53 -13.46
N CYS A 310 21.83 -1.89 -12.35
CA CYS A 310 22.19 -0.51 -12.05
C CYS A 310 23.70 -0.30 -12.01
N LYS A 311 24.18 0.74 -12.68
CA LYS A 311 25.62 1.07 -12.75
C LYS A 311 26.05 2.05 -11.68
N ASN A 312 25.10 2.76 -11.10
CA ASN A 312 25.32 3.82 -10.12
C ASN A 312 24.47 3.53 -8.86
N PRO A 313 24.73 2.41 -8.12
CA PRO A 313 23.88 1.99 -7.00
C PRO A 313 23.93 2.92 -5.79
N ASP A 314 24.99 3.72 -5.64
CA ASP A 314 25.11 4.70 -4.56
C ASP A 314 24.20 5.90 -4.86
N GLU A 315 24.22 6.43 -6.08
CA GLU A 315 23.34 7.51 -6.51
C GLU A 315 21.86 7.07 -6.57
N ALA A 316 21.60 5.82 -6.92
CA ALA A 316 20.27 5.23 -6.86
C ALA A 316 19.76 5.15 -5.41
N TRP A 317 20.61 4.78 -4.47
CA TRP A 317 20.28 4.78 -3.04
C TRP A 317 20.02 6.19 -2.51
N ASP A 318 20.86 7.16 -2.87
CA ASP A 318 20.65 8.56 -2.49
C ASP A 318 19.30 9.11 -3.01
N TYR A 319 18.91 8.72 -4.24
CA TYR A 319 17.60 9.08 -4.77
C TYR A 319 16.46 8.44 -3.96
N MET A 320 16.56 7.14 -3.64
CA MET A 320 15.55 6.45 -2.83
C MET A 320 15.43 7.06 -1.43
N LEU A 321 16.56 7.37 -0.77
CA LEU A 321 16.58 8.05 0.52
C LEU A 321 15.93 9.43 0.47
N PHE A 322 16.17 10.17 -0.61
CA PHE A 322 15.57 11.50 -0.78
C PHE A 322 14.05 11.39 -0.89
N LEU A 323 13.54 10.49 -1.74
CA LEU A 323 12.09 10.24 -1.88
C LEU A 323 11.45 9.79 -0.56
N ALA A 324 12.13 8.94 0.20
CA ALA A 324 11.65 8.41 1.48
C ALA A 324 11.99 9.31 2.67
N SER A 325 12.61 10.47 2.47
CA SER A 325 12.95 11.39 3.56
C SER A 325 11.69 11.89 4.27
N LYS A 326 11.83 12.22 5.57
CA LYS A 326 10.74 12.80 6.36
C LYS A 326 10.16 14.07 5.73
N GLU A 327 11.04 14.91 5.14
CA GLU A 327 10.63 16.13 4.46
C GLU A 327 9.73 15.87 3.26
N MET A 328 10.14 14.95 2.36
CA MET A 328 9.36 14.62 1.17
C MET A 328 8.06 13.93 1.54
N GLN A 329 8.10 12.97 2.45
CA GLN A 329 6.91 12.25 2.87
C GLN A 329 5.91 13.13 3.63
N ALA A 330 6.37 14.06 4.47
CA ALA A 330 5.47 15.01 5.13
C ALA A 330 4.79 15.96 4.12
N LYS A 331 5.52 16.36 3.08
CA LYS A 331 5.02 17.32 2.08
C LYS A 331 3.98 16.71 1.13
N TYR A 332 4.12 15.44 0.78
CA TYR A 332 3.34 14.79 -0.26
C TYR A 332 2.39 13.68 0.26
N CYS A 333 2.04 13.69 1.55
CA CYS A 333 1.26 12.64 2.20
C CYS A 333 -0.26 12.70 1.96
N ALA A 334 -0.75 13.49 1.01
CA ALA A 334 -2.19 13.61 0.74
C ALA A 334 -2.86 12.28 0.35
N ASN A 335 -2.18 11.46 -0.47
CA ASN A 335 -2.67 10.18 -0.98
C ASN A 335 -1.85 8.98 -0.52
N ALA A 336 -0.75 9.20 0.21
CA ALA A 336 0.19 8.17 0.65
C ALA A 336 0.68 8.49 2.06
N LEU A 337 0.57 7.54 2.96
CA LEU A 337 1.00 7.75 4.34
C LEU A 337 2.51 7.57 4.49
N PRO A 338 3.15 8.36 5.36
CA PRO A 338 4.56 8.24 5.65
C PRO A 338 4.93 6.89 6.26
N ILE A 339 6.14 6.40 5.98
CA ILE A 339 6.70 5.23 6.66
C ILE A 339 7.16 5.55 8.10
N TRP A 340 7.38 6.83 8.44
CA TRP A 340 7.96 7.30 9.69
C TRP A 340 6.90 7.52 10.76
N LYS A 341 6.96 6.79 11.86
CA LYS A 341 6.02 6.92 13.00
C LYS A 341 5.97 8.34 13.58
N SER A 342 7.12 9.00 13.66
CA SER A 342 7.24 10.36 14.19
C SER A 342 6.42 11.39 13.41
N LEU A 343 6.13 11.16 12.13
CA LEU A 343 5.35 12.07 11.29
C LEU A 343 3.85 12.03 11.59
N TYR A 344 3.32 10.98 12.22
CA TYR A 344 1.89 10.87 12.53
C TYR A 344 1.43 11.80 13.66
N THR A 345 2.36 12.48 14.31
CA THR A 345 2.07 13.56 15.28
C THR A 345 2.46 14.95 14.76
N ASP A 346 2.97 15.04 13.53
CA ASP A 346 3.32 16.30 12.89
C ASP A 346 2.06 17.03 12.41
N PRO A 347 1.82 18.29 12.84
CA PRO A 347 0.64 19.05 12.43
C PRO A 347 0.50 19.21 10.90
N SER A 348 1.62 19.31 10.17
CA SER A 348 1.59 19.47 8.71
C SER A 348 1.12 18.19 8.01
N VAL A 349 1.50 17.02 8.52
CA VAL A 349 1.03 15.72 8.03
C VAL A 349 -0.45 15.52 8.35
N ILE A 350 -0.89 15.87 9.58
CA ILE A 350 -2.29 15.78 9.98
C ILE A 350 -3.16 16.71 9.10
N GLU A 351 -2.67 17.91 8.78
CA GLU A 351 -3.38 18.86 7.90
C GLU A 351 -3.44 18.33 6.45
N THR A 352 -2.36 17.76 5.92
CA THR A 352 -2.25 17.34 4.53
C THR A 352 -2.98 16.01 4.27
N ALA A 353 -2.76 14.99 5.12
CA ALA A 353 -3.38 13.67 4.97
C ALA A 353 -4.83 13.61 5.46
N GLY A 354 -5.18 14.49 6.41
CA GLY A 354 -6.46 14.49 7.12
C GLY A 354 -6.39 13.81 8.49
N ALA A 355 -6.94 14.47 9.51
CA ALA A 355 -6.91 13.98 10.89
C ALA A 355 -7.58 12.60 11.04
N ASP A 356 -8.68 12.35 10.31
CA ASP A 356 -9.41 11.09 10.36
C ASP A 356 -8.60 9.93 9.77
N VAL A 357 -7.85 10.18 8.67
CA VAL A 357 -6.94 9.20 8.06
C VAL A 357 -5.83 8.83 9.03
N VAL A 358 -5.18 9.84 9.62
CA VAL A 358 -4.09 9.61 10.60
C VAL A 358 -4.61 8.81 11.79
N ALA A 359 -5.77 9.16 12.33
CA ALA A 359 -6.37 8.45 13.46
C ALA A 359 -6.75 7.00 13.11
N ALA A 360 -7.40 6.77 11.97
CA ALA A 360 -7.74 5.43 11.50
C ALA A 360 -6.51 4.56 11.27
N SER A 361 -5.45 5.16 10.70
CA SER A 361 -4.19 4.46 10.40
C SER A 361 -3.44 4.02 11.63
N GLN A 362 -3.38 4.86 12.68
CA GLN A 362 -2.74 4.50 13.95
C GLN A 362 -3.39 3.28 14.62
N VAL A 363 -4.69 3.06 14.36
CA VAL A 363 -5.39 1.85 14.83
C VAL A 363 -5.18 0.69 13.85
N GLN A 364 -5.36 0.93 12.54
CA GLN A 364 -5.36 -0.13 11.53
C GLN A 364 -4.00 -0.80 11.36
N PHE A 365 -2.89 -0.08 11.57
CA PHE A 365 -1.54 -0.62 11.47
C PHE A 365 -1.20 -1.70 12.51
N ASP A 366 -1.99 -1.81 13.59
CA ASP A 366 -1.84 -2.90 14.57
C ASP A 366 -2.46 -4.24 14.07
N PHE A 367 -3.17 -4.23 12.93
CA PHE A 367 -3.92 -5.36 12.39
C PHE A 367 -3.53 -5.70 10.94
N ILE A 368 -2.25 -5.53 10.60
CA ILE A 368 -1.74 -5.82 9.24
C ILE A 368 -1.58 -7.32 9.02
N GLU A 369 -2.16 -7.81 7.93
CA GLU A 369 -1.98 -9.14 7.39
C GLU A 369 -1.13 -9.09 6.12
N ASN A 370 -0.09 -9.91 6.06
CA ASN A 370 0.74 -10.02 4.88
C ASN A 370 0.17 -11.06 3.91
N ARG A 371 0.09 -10.70 2.64
CA ARG A 371 -0.03 -11.70 1.57
C ARG A 371 1.21 -12.59 1.57
N PRO A 372 1.17 -13.84 1.09
CA PRO A 372 2.35 -14.72 1.09
C PRO A 372 3.56 -14.10 0.41
N MET A 373 4.62 -13.82 1.17
CA MET A 373 5.88 -13.26 0.65
C MET A 373 6.82 -14.39 0.20
N VAL A 374 6.41 -15.12 -0.84
CA VAL A 374 7.08 -16.30 -1.37
C VAL A 374 7.47 -16.12 -2.84
N PRO A 375 8.54 -16.78 -3.33
CA PRO A 375 9.02 -16.56 -4.70
C PRO A 375 8.02 -16.91 -5.81
N TYR A 376 7.04 -17.75 -5.51
CA TYR A 376 5.98 -18.20 -6.43
C TYR A 376 4.66 -17.45 -6.26
N TYR A 377 4.65 -16.32 -5.55
CA TYR A 377 3.41 -15.60 -5.22
C TYR A 377 2.57 -15.23 -6.44
N ASN A 378 3.17 -14.71 -7.50
CA ASN A 378 2.40 -14.27 -8.68
C ASN A 378 1.62 -15.43 -9.34
N GLU A 379 2.18 -16.65 -9.35
CA GLU A 379 1.51 -17.85 -9.86
C GLU A 379 0.39 -18.29 -8.91
N LEU A 380 0.68 -18.27 -7.61
CA LEU A 380 -0.30 -18.58 -6.58
C LEU A 380 -1.47 -17.58 -6.61
N SER A 381 -1.19 -16.28 -6.67
CA SER A 381 -2.20 -15.22 -6.74
C SER A 381 -3.11 -15.38 -7.96
N THR A 382 -2.56 -15.67 -9.14
CA THR A 382 -3.36 -15.92 -10.35
C THR A 382 -4.32 -17.08 -10.17
N SER A 383 -3.89 -18.15 -9.48
CA SER A 383 -4.73 -19.28 -9.14
C SER A 383 -5.81 -18.91 -8.12
N MET A 384 -5.43 -18.14 -7.09
CA MET A 384 -6.37 -17.63 -6.07
C MET A 384 -7.45 -16.74 -6.70
N GLN A 385 -7.07 -15.80 -7.56
CA GLN A 385 -8.01 -14.92 -8.27
C GLN A 385 -9.06 -15.74 -9.03
N THR A 386 -8.63 -16.77 -9.74
CA THR A 386 -9.53 -17.65 -10.51
C THR A 386 -10.49 -18.42 -9.61
N GLU A 387 -9.96 -19.13 -8.62
CA GLU A 387 -10.75 -20.01 -7.77
C GLU A 387 -11.72 -19.24 -6.86
N ILE A 388 -11.27 -18.12 -6.28
CA ILE A 388 -12.12 -17.26 -5.45
C ILE A 388 -13.26 -16.68 -6.30
N GLN A 389 -12.97 -16.20 -7.52
CA GLN A 389 -14.00 -15.66 -8.38
C GLN A 389 -15.05 -16.70 -8.79
N LEU A 390 -14.66 -17.98 -8.97
CA LEU A 390 -15.61 -19.06 -9.22
C LEU A 390 -16.59 -19.27 -8.05
N VAL A 391 -16.13 -19.05 -6.81
CA VAL A 391 -16.99 -19.08 -5.62
C VAL A 391 -17.94 -17.89 -5.60
N LEU A 392 -17.44 -16.68 -5.86
CA LEU A 392 -18.25 -15.46 -5.89
C LEU A 392 -19.32 -15.52 -7.00
N LEU A 393 -19.03 -16.19 -8.12
CA LEU A 393 -19.98 -16.48 -9.20
C LEU A 393 -20.96 -17.63 -8.87
N GLY A 394 -20.82 -18.30 -7.71
CA GLY A 394 -21.64 -19.43 -7.31
C GLY A 394 -21.40 -20.72 -8.11
N GLN A 395 -20.23 -20.86 -8.76
CA GLN A 395 -19.85 -22.03 -9.58
C GLN A 395 -19.09 -23.09 -8.78
N LYS A 396 -18.53 -22.73 -7.62
CA LYS A 396 -17.86 -23.62 -6.66
C LYS A 396 -18.30 -23.27 -5.24
N THR A 397 -18.13 -24.20 -4.31
CA THR A 397 -18.15 -23.91 -2.88
C THR A 397 -16.79 -23.34 -2.44
N ALA A 398 -16.76 -22.55 -1.36
CA ALA A 398 -15.52 -22.03 -0.80
C ALA A 398 -14.56 -23.17 -0.40
N GLN A 399 -15.07 -24.24 0.20
CA GLN A 399 -14.26 -25.41 0.58
C GLN A 399 -13.59 -26.08 -0.63
N GLU A 400 -14.35 -26.35 -1.72
CA GLU A 400 -13.78 -26.96 -2.94
C GLU A 400 -12.70 -26.09 -3.58
N ALA A 401 -12.91 -24.78 -3.65
CA ALA A 401 -11.95 -23.85 -4.22
C ALA A 401 -10.67 -23.78 -3.38
N LEU A 402 -10.80 -23.62 -2.06
CA LEU A 402 -9.66 -23.47 -1.17
C LEU A 402 -8.89 -24.79 -0.95
N ASP A 403 -9.55 -25.96 -1.01
CA ASP A 403 -8.85 -27.26 -1.03
C ASP A 403 -8.00 -27.42 -2.30
N GLY A 404 -8.53 -26.99 -3.45
CA GLY A 404 -7.78 -26.97 -4.71
C GLY A 404 -6.57 -26.02 -4.64
N LEU A 405 -6.77 -24.82 -4.10
CA LEU A 405 -5.71 -23.82 -3.93
C LEU A 405 -4.63 -24.28 -2.94
N GLN A 406 -5.02 -24.97 -1.85
CA GLN A 406 -4.07 -25.56 -0.90
C GLN A 406 -3.14 -26.57 -1.60
N ALA A 407 -3.68 -27.43 -2.47
CA ALA A 407 -2.88 -28.38 -3.23
C ALA A 407 -1.92 -27.67 -4.20
N ILE A 408 -2.38 -26.66 -4.92
CA ILE A 408 -1.54 -25.84 -5.82
C ILE A 408 -0.42 -25.16 -5.03
N ALA A 409 -0.74 -24.52 -3.90
CA ALA A 409 0.24 -23.83 -3.08
C ALA A 409 1.32 -24.78 -2.53
N MET A 410 0.93 -25.99 -2.13
CA MET A 410 1.85 -27.04 -1.68
C MET A 410 2.78 -27.51 -2.80
N ASP A 411 2.29 -27.65 -4.03
CA ASP A 411 3.09 -28.04 -5.20
C ASP A 411 4.10 -26.93 -5.56
N LEU A 412 3.66 -25.68 -5.55
CA LEU A 412 4.52 -24.50 -5.80
C LEU A 412 5.60 -24.33 -4.72
N ALA A 413 5.27 -24.60 -3.46
CA ALA A 413 6.23 -24.51 -2.36
C ALA A 413 7.34 -25.59 -2.44
N ASN A 414 7.08 -26.71 -3.12
CA ASN A 414 8.02 -27.82 -3.28
C ASN A 414 8.81 -27.77 -4.61
N SER A 415 8.53 -26.78 -5.50
CA SER A 415 9.20 -26.61 -6.79
C SER A 415 10.40 -25.65 -6.69
#